data_44ccef820dccb4bbd463bee20843ae2a
#
_entry.id   44ccef820dccb4bbd463bee20843ae2a
#
_cell.length_a   1.000
_cell.length_b   1.000
_cell.length_c   1.000
_cell.angle_alpha   90.00
_cell.angle_beta   90.00
_cell.angle_gamma   90.00
#
_symmetry.space_group_name_H-M   'P 1'
#
loop_
_entity.id
_entity.type
_entity.pdbx_description
1 polymer ?
#
loop_
_entity_poly.entity_id
_entity_poly.type
_entity_poly.pdbx_seq_one_letter_code
_entity_poly.pdbx_strand_id
1 'polypeptide(L)'
;MRLFPIRSFRRHAAVSGALAAVVIAASCETVPYTGRSQLQIMSSAQESQMGVQAFQQTLAKSQLSGNVAASEMVTRVGSRIAAVTGHPEYQWEYRLIQDDKQANAFALPGGKVAVYTGILPITRDESGLAAVLGHEIGHVVARHGGERVSQQMLVNIGLETAMASLSAGNPATVQAVASLLGAGATVGVLLPWSRAQESEADHLGLILMAKAGYDPHAARDLWVRMAAASQGSGRPPEFLSTHPSEPTRIQQIEVWLPEAMQYYRPR
;
A
#
# COMPACT_ATOMS: atom_id res chain seq x y z
N MET A 1 9.12 30.76 -49.95
CA MET A 1 9.16 29.47 -49.21
C MET A 1 10.17 29.61 -48.10
N ARG A 2 9.74 29.95 -46.89
CA ARG A 2 10.66 30.17 -45.73
C ARG A 2 10.76 28.86 -44.96
N LEU A 3 11.95 28.28 -44.95
CA LEU A 3 12.30 27.11 -44.15
C LEU A 3 12.35 27.52 -42.68
N PHE A 4 11.46 26.99 -41.86
CA PHE A 4 11.49 27.12 -40.41
C PHE A 4 12.69 26.32 -39.83
N PRO A 5 13.44 26.84 -38.88
CA PRO A 5 14.65 26.19 -38.40
C PRO A 5 14.34 25.00 -37.48
N ILE A 6 14.64 23.80 -37.95
CA ILE A 6 14.58 22.51 -37.22
C ILE A 6 15.40 22.52 -35.90
N ARG A 7 16.30 23.48 -35.73
CA ARG A 7 17.16 23.59 -34.52
C ARG A 7 16.43 23.98 -33.24
N SER A 8 15.28 24.71 -33.32
CA SER A 8 14.54 25.10 -32.10
C SER A 8 13.80 23.91 -31.47
N PHE A 9 13.24 23.04 -32.31
CA PHE A 9 12.48 21.85 -31.83
C PHE A 9 13.37 20.88 -31.04
N ARG A 10 14.61 20.64 -31.48
CA ARG A 10 15.57 19.77 -30.77
C ARG A 10 16.00 20.34 -29.42
N ARG A 11 16.12 21.65 -29.28
CA ARG A 11 16.48 22.28 -28.00
C ARG A 11 15.37 22.21 -26.98
N HIS A 12 14.13 22.41 -27.37
CA HIS A 12 12.97 22.30 -26.47
C HIS A 12 12.74 20.86 -26.03
N ALA A 13 12.89 19.87 -26.91
CA ALA A 13 12.79 18.45 -26.57
C ALA A 13 13.92 18.01 -25.59
N ALA A 14 15.14 18.50 -25.76
CA ALA A 14 16.26 18.19 -24.86
C ALA A 14 16.09 18.84 -23.48
N VAL A 15 15.57 20.08 -23.41
CA VAL A 15 15.31 20.78 -22.16
C VAL A 15 14.15 20.12 -21.41
N SER A 16 13.07 19.73 -22.10
CA SER A 16 11.94 19.03 -21.52
C SER A 16 12.33 17.65 -20.99
N GLY A 17 13.17 16.91 -21.71
CA GLY A 17 13.71 15.62 -21.29
C GLY A 17 14.61 15.72 -20.05
N ALA A 18 15.47 16.76 -20.00
CA ALA A 18 16.35 17.01 -18.84
C ALA A 18 15.53 17.43 -17.61
N LEU A 19 14.49 18.23 -17.77
CA LEU A 19 13.60 18.66 -16.67
C LEU A 19 12.82 17.46 -16.10
N ALA A 20 12.30 16.60 -16.97
CA ALA A 20 11.61 15.38 -16.56
C ALA A 20 12.54 14.43 -15.78
N ALA A 21 13.77 14.24 -16.24
CA ALA A 21 14.78 13.42 -15.55
C ALA A 21 15.15 13.98 -14.18
N VAL A 22 15.27 15.30 -14.04
CA VAL A 22 15.54 15.97 -12.75
C VAL A 22 14.38 15.81 -11.78
N VAL A 23 13.13 15.95 -12.23
CA VAL A 23 11.93 15.75 -11.39
C VAL A 23 11.87 14.30 -10.89
N ILE A 24 12.12 13.32 -11.75
CA ILE A 24 12.10 11.90 -11.36
C ILE A 24 13.22 11.60 -10.34
N ALA A 25 14.43 12.13 -10.54
CA ALA A 25 15.54 11.92 -9.61
C ALA A 25 15.30 12.59 -8.24
N ALA A 26 14.62 13.73 -8.21
CA ALA A 26 14.26 14.45 -6.98
C ALA A 26 13.08 13.84 -6.22
N SER A 27 12.32 12.92 -6.85
CA SER A 27 11.14 12.28 -6.29
C SER A 27 11.41 10.87 -5.73
N CYS A 28 12.68 10.45 -5.61
CA CYS A 28 13.04 9.17 -5.02
C CYS A 28 13.17 9.31 -3.51
N GLU A 29 12.40 8.53 -2.77
CA GLU A 29 12.49 8.38 -1.31
C GLU A 29 12.95 6.97 -0.95
N THR A 30 13.49 6.81 0.24
CA THR A 30 13.94 5.52 0.75
C THR A 30 12.99 5.01 1.83
N VAL A 31 12.49 3.79 1.66
CA VAL A 31 11.62 3.14 2.63
C VAL A 31 12.41 2.83 3.91
N PRO A 32 11.88 3.14 5.09
CA PRO A 32 12.51 2.81 6.36
C PRO A 32 12.77 1.29 6.50
N TYR A 33 13.84 0.93 7.19
CA TYR A 33 14.32 -0.44 7.46
C TYR A 33 14.75 -1.24 6.22
N THR A 34 13.99 -1.22 5.13
CA THR A 34 14.30 -2.00 3.92
C THR A 34 15.30 -1.32 3.00
N GLY A 35 15.41 0.01 3.07
CA GLY A 35 16.32 0.79 2.24
C GLY A 35 15.92 0.84 0.76
N ARG A 36 14.75 0.30 0.38
CA ARG A 36 14.27 0.33 -1.00
C ARG A 36 13.99 1.75 -1.46
N SER A 37 14.46 2.10 -2.64
CA SER A 37 14.11 3.36 -3.29
C SER A 37 12.74 3.26 -3.95
N GLN A 38 11.91 4.28 -3.76
CA GLN A 38 10.57 4.38 -4.33
C GLN A 38 10.32 5.75 -4.93
N LEU A 39 9.43 5.81 -5.91
CA LEU A 39 9.01 7.06 -6.53
C LEU A 39 7.87 7.69 -5.73
N GLN A 40 8.07 8.93 -5.25
CA GLN A 40 7.08 9.69 -4.49
C GLN A 40 6.90 11.09 -5.11
N ILE A 41 5.97 11.21 -6.06
CA ILE A 41 5.63 12.50 -6.69
C ILE A 41 4.74 13.33 -5.75
N MET A 42 3.90 12.64 -4.97
CA MET A 42 3.00 13.29 -4.02
C MET A 42 3.71 13.62 -2.71
N SER A 43 3.40 14.76 -2.14
CA SER A 43 3.82 15.08 -0.77
C SER A 43 3.04 14.26 0.27
N SER A 44 3.65 14.01 1.44
CA SER A 44 2.98 13.32 2.56
C SER A 44 1.69 14.04 3.00
N ALA A 45 1.63 15.35 2.90
CA ALA A 45 0.43 16.13 3.21
C ALA A 45 -0.72 15.85 2.22
N GLN A 46 -0.41 15.77 0.92
CA GLN A 46 -1.42 15.43 -0.10
C GLN A 46 -1.94 14.00 0.09
N GLU A 47 -1.05 13.04 0.36
CA GLU A 47 -1.45 11.66 0.66
C GLU A 47 -2.35 11.59 1.88
N SER A 48 -1.98 12.28 2.97
CA SER A 48 -2.78 12.32 4.21
C SER A 48 -4.16 12.92 3.97
N GLN A 49 -4.27 13.98 3.16
CA GLN A 49 -5.56 14.57 2.80
C GLN A 49 -6.43 13.59 2.01
N MET A 50 -5.87 12.88 1.04
CA MET A 50 -6.59 11.86 0.28
C MET A 50 -7.01 10.69 1.18
N GLY A 51 -6.15 10.26 2.10
CA GLY A 51 -6.45 9.20 3.07
C GLY A 51 -7.62 9.59 3.97
N VAL A 52 -7.64 10.80 4.51
CA VAL A 52 -8.76 11.32 5.33
C VAL A 52 -10.06 11.34 4.54
N GLN A 53 -10.05 11.84 3.29
CA GLN A 53 -11.24 11.88 2.44
C GLN A 53 -11.78 10.48 2.12
N ALA A 54 -10.90 9.55 1.75
CA ALA A 54 -11.27 8.16 1.47
C ALA A 54 -11.85 7.46 2.72
N PHE A 55 -11.25 7.72 3.89
CA PHE A 55 -11.73 7.18 5.16
C PHE A 55 -13.13 7.67 5.49
N GLN A 56 -13.37 8.97 5.39
CA GLN A 56 -14.70 9.55 5.62
C GLN A 56 -15.76 9.00 4.66
N GLN A 57 -15.42 8.85 3.37
CA GLN A 57 -16.31 8.27 2.37
C GLN A 57 -16.63 6.80 2.68
N THR A 58 -15.67 6.04 3.20
CA THR A 58 -15.88 4.66 3.62
C THR A 58 -16.79 4.60 4.82
N LEU A 59 -16.53 5.40 5.87
CA LEU A 59 -17.35 5.42 7.08
C LEU A 59 -18.79 5.87 6.82
N ALA A 60 -19.00 6.82 5.90
CA ALA A 60 -20.33 7.28 5.52
C ALA A 60 -21.22 6.17 4.91
N LYS A 61 -20.61 5.11 4.40
CA LYS A 61 -21.29 3.95 3.79
C LYS A 61 -21.26 2.70 4.68
N SER A 62 -20.64 2.79 5.84
CA SER A 62 -20.39 1.65 6.72
C SER A 62 -21.17 1.81 8.04
N GLN A 63 -21.57 0.69 8.61
CA GLN A 63 -22.08 0.63 9.97
C GLN A 63 -20.93 0.39 10.94
N LEU A 64 -20.76 1.23 11.95
CA LEU A 64 -19.79 0.98 13.01
C LEU A 64 -20.28 -0.12 13.95
N SER A 65 -19.36 -0.92 14.45
CA SER A 65 -19.69 -1.99 15.39
C SER A 65 -20.10 -1.44 16.75
N GLY A 66 -21.18 -1.97 17.29
CA GLY A 66 -21.61 -1.72 18.67
C GLY A 66 -20.83 -2.52 19.73
N ASN A 67 -19.90 -3.39 19.33
CA ASN A 67 -19.07 -4.14 20.26
C ASN A 67 -17.94 -3.25 20.81
N VAL A 68 -18.20 -2.69 22.01
CA VAL A 68 -17.29 -1.76 22.68
C VAL A 68 -15.94 -2.43 22.98
N ALA A 69 -15.94 -3.64 23.53
CA ALA A 69 -14.70 -4.34 23.89
C ALA A 69 -13.81 -4.62 22.67
N ALA A 70 -14.40 -5.04 21.53
CA ALA A 70 -13.66 -5.24 20.30
C ALA A 70 -13.15 -3.92 19.70
N SER A 71 -13.93 -2.84 19.77
CA SER A 71 -13.51 -1.50 19.30
C SER A 71 -12.37 -0.95 20.14
N GLU A 72 -12.40 -1.15 21.45
CA GLU A 72 -11.31 -0.79 22.37
C GLU A 72 -10.05 -1.62 22.09
N MET A 73 -10.17 -2.91 21.80
CA MET A 73 -9.06 -3.77 21.41
C MET A 73 -8.38 -3.25 20.13
N VAL A 74 -9.16 -2.93 19.09
CA VAL A 74 -8.65 -2.37 17.82
C VAL A 74 -7.91 -1.06 18.08
N THR A 75 -8.49 -0.16 18.87
CA THR A 75 -7.87 1.12 19.23
C THR A 75 -6.60 0.93 20.02
N ARG A 76 -6.59 0.06 21.02
CA ARG A 76 -5.44 -0.23 21.86
C ARG A 76 -4.28 -0.82 21.07
N VAL A 77 -4.55 -1.85 20.26
CA VAL A 77 -3.53 -2.49 19.42
C VAL A 77 -2.97 -1.52 18.39
N GLY A 78 -3.85 -0.82 17.66
CA GLY A 78 -3.45 0.16 16.65
C GLY A 78 -2.61 1.30 17.25
N SER A 79 -3.04 1.86 18.38
CA SER A 79 -2.32 2.96 19.05
C SER A 79 -0.93 2.56 19.53
N ARG A 80 -0.75 1.32 20.02
CA ARG A 80 0.57 0.80 20.42
C ARG A 80 1.50 0.68 19.22
N ILE A 81 1.00 0.19 18.09
CA ILE A 81 1.79 0.09 16.86
C ILE A 81 2.11 1.49 16.32
N ALA A 82 1.13 2.39 16.29
CA ALA A 82 1.31 3.78 15.84
C ALA A 82 2.40 4.52 16.64
N ALA A 83 2.46 4.29 17.95
CA ALA A 83 3.45 4.94 18.83
C ALA A 83 4.91 4.61 18.50
N VAL A 84 5.17 3.55 17.75
CA VAL A 84 6.52 3.10 17.37
C VAL A 84 6.84 3.33 15.89
N THR A 85 5.94 3.94 15.12
CA THR A 85 6.13 4.20 13.68
C THR A 85 7.11 5.34 13.40
N GLY A 86 7.29 6.27 14.34
CA GLY A 86 8.08 7.50 14.12
C GLY A 86 7.32 8.60 13.38
N HIS A 87 5.99 8.50 13.22
CA HIS A 87 5.13 9.46 12.53
C HIS A 87 4.16 10.18 13.49
N PRO A 88 4.66 11.07 14.35
CA PRO A 88 3.82 11.83 15.29
C PRO A 88 2.87 12.82 14.60
N GLU A 89 3.17 13.22 13.36
CA GLU A 89 2.35 14.10 12.55
C GLU A 89 1.05 13.45 12.04
N TYR A 90 0.94 12.12 12.05
CA TYR A 90 -0.26 11.44 11.63
C TYR A 90 -1.35 11.50 12.70
N GLN A 91 -2.55 11.82 12.27
CA GLN A 91 -3.73 11.84 13.14
C GLN A 91 -4.37 10.47 13.19
N TRP A 92 -3.79 9.56 13.97
CA TRP A 92 -4.22 8.19 14.06
C TRP A 92 -5.67 8.07 14.54
N GLU A 93 -6.47 7.34 13.80
CA GLU A 93 -7.88 7.07 14.05
C GLU A 93 -8.20 5.64 13.70
N TYR A 94 -8.92 4.94 14.60
CA TYR A 94 -9.23 3.52 14.48
C TYR A 94 -10.74 3.33 14.52
N ARG A 95 -11.29 2.53 13.59
CA ARG A 95 -12.71 2.20 13.56
C ARG A 95 -12.90 0.70 13.35
N LEU A 96 -13.85 0.13 14.08
CA LEU A 96 -14.36 -1.22 13.85
C LEU A 96 -15.67 -1.14 13.07
N ILE A 97 -15.67 -1.66 11.85
CA ILE A 97 -16.83 -1.69 10.95
C ILE A 97 -17.55 -3.02 11.14
N GLN A 98 -18.86 -2.94 11.30
CA GLN A 98 -19.73 -4.10 11.45
C GLN A 98 -19.97 -4.75 10.09
N ASP A 99 -19.22 -5.76 9.75
CA ASP A 99 -19.45 -6.65 8.62
C ASP A 99 -18.76 -8.00 8.87
N ASP A 100 -19.54 -8.96 9.38
CA ASP A 100 -19.03 -10.29 9.75
C ASP A 100 -18.67 -11.16 8.53
N LYS A 101 -19.12 -10.75 7.33
CA LYS A 101 -18.81 -11.45 6.08
C LYS A 101 -17.52 -10.97 5.44
N GLN A 102 -17.05 -9.81 5.83
CA GLN A 102 -15.84 -9.19 5.28
C GLN A 102 -14.67 -9.37 6.25
N ALA A 103 -13.85 -10.38 6.00
CA ALA A 103 -12.62 -10.58 6.75
C ALA A 103 -11.52 -9.69 6.15
N ASN A 104 -11.51 -8.42 6.54
CA ASN A 104 -10.59 -7.40 5.99
C ASN A 104 -10.20 -6.35 7.05
N ALA A 105 -9.12 -5.63 6.75
CA ALA A 105 -8.69 -4.41 7.42
C ALA A 105 -7.98 -3.52 6.39
N PHE A 106 -7.84 -2.24 6.67
CA PHE A 106 -7.02 -1.34 5.87
C PHE A 106 -6.48 -0.18 6.70
N ALA A 107 -5.34 0.36 6.28
CA ALA A 107 -4.85 1.64 6.74
C ALA A 107 -4.59 2.59 5.57
N LEU A 108 -4.96 3.85 5.76
CA LEU A 108 -4.80 4.91 4.77
C LEU A 108 -3.79 5.96 5.25
N PRO A 109 -3.12 6.68 4.34
CA PRO A 109 -2.23 7.77 4.68
C PRO A 109 -2.84 8.76 5.67
N GLY A 110 -2.01 9.33 6.54
CA GLY A 110 -2.47 10.21 7.61
C GLY A 110 -2.98 9.46 8.84
N GLY A 111 -2.81 8.11 8.90
CA GLY A 111 -3.08 7.30 10.09
C GLY A 111 -4.55 6.88 10.24
N LYS A 112 -5.30 6.68 9.17
CA LYS A 112 -6.71 6.28 9.19
C LYS A 112 -6.82 4.76 9.04
N VAL A 113 -7.29 4.06 10.07
CA VAL A 113 -7.31 2.59 10.17
C VAL A 113 -8.73 2.08 10.39
N ALA A 114 -9.15 1.11 9.60
CA ALA A 114 -10.39 0.40 9.81
C ALA A 114 -10.18 -1.12 9.82
N VAL A 115 -10.93 -1.78 10.67
CA VAL A 115 -10.99 -3.23 10.81
C VAL A 115 -12.44 -3.65 10.65
N TYR A 116 -12.70 -4.71 9.88
CA TYR A 116 -14.04 -5.30 9.78
C TYR A 116 -14.19 -6.43 10.79
N THR A 117 -15.40 -6.56 11.37
CA THR A 117 -15.64 -7.59 12.39
C THR A 117 -15.35 -9.00 11.89
N GLY A 118 -15.53 -9.26 10.59
CA GLY A 118 -15.28 -10.58 9.99
C GLY A 118 -13.83 -11.07 10.05
N ILE A 119 -12.82 -10.19 10.30
CA ILE A 119 -11.43 -10.63 10.45
C ILE A 119 -11.12 -11.11 11.88
N LEU A 120 -11.90 -10.66 12.89
CA LEU A 120 -11.62 -10.94 14.30
C LEU A 120 -11.59 -12.44 14.66
N PRO A 121 -12.45 -13.31 14.11
CA PRO A 121 -12.34 -14.75 14.33
C PRO A 121 -11.02 -15.37 13.80
N ILE A 122 -10.40 -14.77 12.78
CA ILE A 122 -9.14 -15.22 12.20
C ILE A 122 -7.95 -14.71 13.01
N THR A 123 -8.01 -13.46 13.47
CA THR A 123 -6.95 -12.89 14.32
C THR A 123 -6.92 -13.52 15.71
N ARG A 124 -8.08 -13.87 16.27
CA ARG A 124 -8.32 -14.52 17.56
C ARG A 124 -8.04 -13.64 18.79
N ASP A 125 -6.88 -13.01 18.82
CA ASP A 125 -6.36 -12.25 19.97
C ASP A 125 -5.65 -10.96 19.54
N GLU A 126 -5.13 -10.20 20.50
CA GLU A 126 -4.41 -8.96 20.26
C GLU A 126 -3.14 -9.17 19.43
N SER A 127 -2.41 -10.27 19.59
CA SER A 127 -1.19 -10.52 18.83
C SER A 127 -1.48 -10.84 17.36
N GLY A 128 -2.53 -11.61 17.09
CA GLY A 128 -3.00 -11.84 15.73
C GLY A 128 -3.56 -10.57 15.08
N LEU A 129 -4.27 -9.73 15.85
CA LEU A 129 -4.72 -8.43 15.36
C LEU A 129 -3.54 -7.48 15.11
N ALA A 130 -2.51 -7.53 15.96
CA ALA A 130 -1.29 -6.76 15.78
C ALA A 130 -0.51 -7.15 14.51
N ALA A 131 -0.56 -8.42 14.11
CA ALA A 131 0.03 -8.86 12.85
C ALA A 131 -0.69 -8.23 11.64
N VAL A 132 -2.04 -8.18 11.65
CA VAL A 132 -2.82 -7.49 10.60
C VAL A 132 -2.53 -6.00 10.61
N LEU A 133 -2.67 -5.34 11.77
CA LEU A 133 -2.48 -3.89 11.88
C LEU A 133 -1.03 -3.48 11.64
N GLY A 134 -0.05 -4.30 12.02
CA GLY A 134 1.36 -4.09 11.69
C GLY A 134 1.60 -4.06 10.19
N HIS A 135 1.03 -5.00 9.46
CA HIS A 135 1.09 -5.06 8.00
C HIS A 135 0.42 -3.81 7.36
N GLU A 136 -0.80 -3.48 7.76
CA GLU A 136 -1.52 -2.31 7.24
C GLU A 136 -0.79 -0.99 7.52
N ILE A 137 -0.33 -0.82 8.76
CA ILE A 137 0.45 0.36 9.16
C ILE A 137 1.82 0.35 8.45
N GLY A 138 2.40 -0.81 8.18
CA GLY A 138 3.59 -0.99 7.36
C GLY A 138 3.44 -0.38 5.96
N HIS A 139 2.29 -0.60 5.30
CA HIS A 139 1.97 0.06 4.02
C HIS A 139 1.93 1.58 4.13
N VAL A 140 1.41 2.12 5.24
CA VAL A 140 1.35 3.57 5.46
C VAL A 140 2.74 4.15 5.73
N VAL A 141 3.55 3.50 6.56
CA VAL A 141 4.93 3.91 6.89
C VAL A 141 5.83 3.86 5.67
N ALA A 142 5.67 2.84 4.83
CA ALA A 142 6.38 2.72 3.55
C ALA A 142 5.80 3.62 2.44
N ARG A 143 4.70 4.33 2.67
CA ARG A 143 4.04 5.19 1.70
C ARG A 143 3.64 4.48 0.39
N HIS A 144 3.29 3.20 0.47
CA HIS A 144 2.93 2.39 -0.71
C HIS A 144 1.75 2.96 -1.50
N GLY A 145 0.80 3.62 -0.82
CA GLY A 145 -0.31 4.32 -1.47
C GLY A 145 0.17 5.45 -2.39
N GLY A 146 1.07 6.29 -1.89
CA GLY A 146 1.68 7.39 -2.65
C GLY A 146 2.53 6.91 -3.81
N GLU A 147 3.32 5.86 -3.59
CA GLU A 147 4.10 5.21 -4.65
C GLU A 147 3.21 4.70 -5.79
N ARG A 148 2.11 4.00 -5.48
CA ARG A 148 1.14 3.51 -6.47
C ARG A 148 0.51 4.64 -7.27
N VAL A 149 0.08 5.71 -6.61
CA VAL A 149 -0.47 6.89 -7.28
C VAL A 149 0.59 7.54 -8.17
N SER A 150 1.82 7.69 -7.69
CA SER A 150 2.93 8.25 -8.44
C SER A 150 3.26 7.45 -9.70
N GLN A 151 3.26 6.13 -9.61
CA GLN A 151 3.45 5.22 -10.75
C GLN A 151 2.31 5.36 -11.76
N GLN A 152 1.06 5.42 -11.30
CA GLN A 152 -0.10 5.60 -12.17
C GLN A 152 -0.07 6.96 -12.89
N MET A 153 0.37 8.01 -12.21
CA MET A 153 0.56 9.33 -12.83
C MET A 153 1.60 9.27 -13.97
N LEU A 154 2.73 8.60 -13.75
CA LEU A 154 3.74 8.41 -14.81
C LEU A 154 3.21 7.62 -16.00
N VAL A 155 2.48 6.54 -15.74
CA VAL A 155 1.84 5.74 -16.82
C VAL A 155 0.87 6.59 -17.61
N ASN A 156 0.03 7.39 -16.94
CA ASN A 156 -0.94 8.27 -17.63
C ASN A 156 -0.24 9.35 -18.46
N ILE A 157 0.78 10.02 -17.93
CA ILE A 157 1.59 11.01 -18.65
C ILE A 157 2.27 10.37 -19.87
N GLY A 158 2.82 9.16 -19.71
CA GLY A 158 3.43 8.41 -20.81
C GLY A 158 2.43 8.07 -21.90
N LEU A 159 1.23 7.63 -21.54
CA LEU A 159 0.13 7.33 -22.47
C LEU A 159 -0.34 8.58 -23.22
N GLU A 160 -0.59 9.69 -22.51
CA GLU A 160 -0.99 10.96 -23.12
C GLU A 160 0.06 11.48 -24.11
N THR A 161 1.34 11.40 -23.74
CA THR A 161 2.46 11.80 -24.58
C THR A 161 2.57 10.91 -25.83
N ALA A 162 2.41 9.59 -25.67
CA ALA A 162 2.40 8.66 -26.79
C ALA A 162 1.20 8.91 -27.72
N MET A 163 0.00 9.11 -27.17
CA MET A 163 -1.19 9.45 -27.95
C MET A 163 -1.05 10.78 -28.69
N ALA A 164 -0.53 11.82 -28.05
CA ALA A 164 -0.26 13.10 -28.69
C ALA A 164 0.75 12.97 -29.84
N SER A 165 1.76 12.12 -29.68
CA SER A 165 2.76 11.85 -30.72
C SER A 165 2.19 11.06 -31.92
N LEU A 166 1.18 10.21 -31.67
CA LEU A 166 0.50 9.39 -32.69
C LEU A 166 -0.70 10.08 -33.32
N SER A 167 -1.19 11.18 -32.72
CA SER A 167 -2.41 11.89 -33.19
C SER A 167 -2.28 12.51 -34.59
N ALA A 168 -1.08 12.54 -35.18
CA ALA A 168 -0.87 12.81 -36.61
C ALA A 168 -1.21 11.61 -37.51
N GLY A 169 -1.59 10.44 -36.94
CA GLY A 169 -1.88 9.21 -37.66
C GLY A 169 -3.37 8.82 -37.65
N ASN A 170 -3.67 7.60 -38.13
CA ASN A 170 -5.02 7.06 -38.16
C ASN A 170 -5.58 6.86 -36.73
N PRO A 171 -6.77 7.43 -36.39
CA PRO A 171 -7.36 7.31 -35.05
C PRO A 171 -7.53 5.88 -34.56
N ALA A 172 -7.81 4.90 -35.42
CA ALA A 172 -7.93 3.49 -35.04
C ALA A 172 -6.59 2.91 -34.60
N THR A 173 -5.48 3.32 -35.21
CA THR A 173 -4.12 2.91 -34.79
C THR A 173 -3.77 3.52 -33.45
N VAL A 174 -4.11 4.78 -33.22
CA VAL A 174 -3.91 5.48 -31.94
C VAL A 174 -4.61 4.74 -30.80
N GLN A 175 -5.89 4.38 -31.01
CA GLN A 175 -6.69 3.67 -30.00
C GLN A 175 -6.13 2.26 -29.71
N ALA A 176 -5.71 1.52 -30.73
CA ALA A 176 -5.12 0.19 -30.56
C ALA A 176 -3.78 0.26 -29.78
N VAL A 177 -2.91 1.20 -30.11
CA VAL A 177 -1.64 1.41 -29.41
C VAL A 177 -1.86 1.86 -27.98
N ALA A 178 -2.80 2.78 -27.72
CA ALA A 178 -3.13 3.22 -26.37
C ALA A 178 -3.63 2.06 -25.49
N SER A 179 -4.47 1.18 -26.07
CA SER A 179 -4.97 -0.01 -25.35
C SER A 179 -3.85 -1.00 -25.03
N LEU A 180 -2.92 -1.23 -25.96
CA LEU A 180 -1.78 -2.11 -25.75
C LEU A 180 -0.78 -1.56 -24.72
N LEU A 181 -0.49 -0.26 -24.78
CA LEU A 181 0.40 0.41 -23.84
C LEU A 181 -0.22 0.42 -22.42
N GLY A 182 -1.52 0.72 -22.31
CA GLY A 182 -2.22 0.68 -21.03
C GLY A 182 -2.21 -0.70 -20.38
N ALA A 183 -2.54 -1.75 -21.15
CA ALA A 183 -2.50 -3.13 -20.66
C ALA A 183 -1.08 -3.57 -20.31
N GLY A 184 -0.09 -3.29 -21.17
CA GLY A 184 1.32 -3.62 -20.93
C GLY A 184 1.89 -2.93 -19.71
N ALA A 185 1.59 -1.64 -19.52
CA ALA A 185 2.04 -0.88 -18.36
C ALA A 185 1.41 -1.43 -17.06
N THR A 186 0.11 -1.76 -17.07
CA THR A 186 -0.57 -2.30 -15.89
C THR A 186 -0.01 -3.67 -15.50
N VAL A 187 0.09 -4.59 -16.44
CA VAL A 187 0.54 -5.97 -16.18
C VAL A 187 2.05 -6.05 -15.94
N GLY A 188 2.84 -5.34 -16.76
CA GLY A 188 4.31 -5.45 -16.71
C GLY A 188 4.98 -4.66 -15.58
N VAL A 189 4.38 -3.54 -15.17
CA VAL A 189 4.98 -2.62 -14.18
C VAL A 189 4.29 -2.71 -12.82
N LEU A 190 2.96 -2.56 -12.79
CA LEU A 190 2.25 -2.40 -11.51
C LEU A 190 2.12 -3.70 -10.71
N LEU A 191 1.90 -4.86 -11.35
CA LEU A 191 1.73 -6.14 -10.64
C LEU A 191 3.01 -6.62 -9.93
N PRO A 192 4.21 -6.66 -10.56
CA PRO A 192 5.43 -7.05 -9.87
C PRO A 192 5.76 -6.15 -8.67
N TRP A 193 5.50 -4.85 -8.78
CA TRP A 193 5.74 -3.89 -7.70
C TRP A 193 4.79 -4.11 -6.53
N SER A 194 3.54 -4.45 -6.79
CA SER A 194 2.59 -4.80 -5.74
C SER A 194 3.09 -5.92 -4.84
N ARG A 195 3.72 -6.96 -5.40
CA ARG A 195 4.33 -8.05 -4.63
C ARG A 195 5.48 -7.59 -3.75
N ALA A 196 6.33 -6.72 -4.26
CA ALA A 196 7.43 -6.13 -3.48
C ALA A 196 6.89 -5.30 -2.30
N GLN A 197 5.82 -4.54 -2.51
CA GLN A 197 5.17 -3.76 -1.47
C GLN A 197 4.53 -4.65 -0.39
N GLU A 198 3.92 -5.77 -0.78
CA GLU A 198 3.37 -6.75 0.19
C GLU A 198 4.48 -7.36 1.06
N SER A 199 5.56 -7.82 0.44
CA SER A 199 6.73 -8.36 1.15
C SER A 199 7.35 -7.32 2.09
N GLU A 200 7.43 -6.07 1.67
CA GLU A 200 7.93 -4.96 2.46
C GLU A 200 7.01 -4.63 3.65
N ALA A 201 5.69 -4.62 3.43
CA ALA A 201 4.71 -4.41 4.49
C ALA A 201 4.74 -5.53 5.55
N ASP A 202 4.99 -6.78 5.14
CA ASP A 202 5.20 -7.88 6.09
C ASP A 202 6.45 -7.68 6.95
N HIS A 203 7.58 -7.34 6.32
CA HIS A 203 8.82 -7.12 7.04
C HIS A 203 8.70 -5.95 8.04
N LEU A 204 8.19 -4.80 7.58
CA LEU A 204 7.93 -3.66 8.44
C LEU A 204 6.92 -3.98 9.55
N GLY A 205 5.85 -4.69 9.21
CA GLY A 205 4.81 -5.09 10.14
C GLY A 205 5.33 -5.94 11.29
N LEU A 206 6.23 -6.89 11.00
CA LEU A 206 6.91 -7.70 12.01
C LEU A 206 7.73 -6.83 12.99
N ILE A 207 8.50 -5.89 12.46
CA ILE A 207 9.32 -4.98 13.29
C ILE A 207 8.42 -4.06 14.14
N LEU A 208 7.35 -3.51 13.54
CA LEU A 208 6.43 -2.61 14.23
C LEU A 208 5.66 -3.32 15.35
N MET A 209 5.10 -4.52 15.09
CA MET A 209 4.40 -5.26 16.13
C MET A 209 5.33 -5.68 17.27
N ALA A 210 6.58 -6.08 16.97
CA ALA A 210 7.59 -6.42 17.96
C ALA A 210 7.93 -5.22 18.86
N LYS A 211 8.19 -4.04 18.27
CA LYS A 211 8.43 -2.80 19.00
C LYS A 211 7.24 -2.39 19.86
N ALA A 212 6.02 -2.64 19.40
CA ALA A 212 4.79 -2.39 20.15
C ALA A 212 4.56 -3.38 21.30
N GLY A 213 5.41 -4.41 21.45
CA GLY A 213 5.36 -5.40 22.52
C GLY A 213 4.46 -6.59 22.21
N TYR A 214 4.10 -6.83 20.94
CA TYR A 214 3.38 -8.01 20.48
C TYR A 214 4.35 -9.05 19.92
N ASP A 215 4.08 -10.34 20.18
CA ASP A 215 4.94 -11.44 19.74
C ASP A 215 4.91 -11.58 18.21
N PRO A 216 6.04 -11.39 17.48
CA PRO A 216 6.10 -11.49 16.04
C PRO A 216 5.74 -12.88 15.48
N HIS A 217 5.85 -13.96 16.26
CA HIS A 217 5.44 -15.29 15.83
C HIS A 217 3.95 -15.36 15.48
N ALA A 218 3.13 -14.51 16.10
CA ALA A 218 1.71 -14.43 15.79
C ALA A 218 1.41 -14.06 14.32
N ALA A 219 2.33 -13.38 13.64
CA ALA A 219 2.19 -13.06 12.21
C ALA A 219 2.25 -14.32 11.35
N ARG A 220 3.24 -15.21 11.60
CA ARG A 220 3.31 -16.50 10.92
C ARG A 220 2.02 -17.31 11.13
N ASP A 221 1.57 -17.40 12.37
CA ASP A 221 0.37 -18.15 12.73
C ASP A 221 -0.91 -17.55 12.14
N LEU A 222 -0.98 -16.22 12.01
CA LEU A 222 -2.07 -15.55 11.29
C LEU A 222 -2.14 -16.00 9.84
N TRP A 223 -1.02 -16.00 9.11
CA TRP A 223 -1.00 -16.41 7.71
C TRP A 223 -1.35 -17.88 7.50
N VAL A 224 -0.97 -18.76 8.42
CA VAL A 224 -1.41 -20.16 8.43
C VAL A 224 -2.95 -20.24 8.58
N ARG A 225 -3.54 -19.46 9.50
CA ARG A 225 -5.00 -19.40 9.68
C ARG A 225 -5.73 -18.80 8.46
N MET A 226 -5.17 -17.74 7.85
CA MET A 226 -5.72 -17.14 6.62
C MET A 226 -5.75 -18.16 5.47
N ALA A 227 -4.66 -18.91 5.28
CA ALA A 227 -4.59 -19.96 4.27
C ALA A 227 -5.61 -21.07 4.52
N ALA A 228 -5.76 -21.51 5.77
CA ALA A 228 -6.76 -22.52 6.15
C ALA A 228 -8.20 -22.02 5.92
N ALA A 229 -8.49 -20.76 6.26
CA ALA A 229 -9.80 -20.15 6.03
C ALA A 229 -10.16 -20.07 4.53
N SER A 230 -9.17 -19.89 3.66
CA SER A 230 -9.36 -19.89 2.20
C SER A 230 -9.78 -21.25 1.66
N GLN A 231 -9.30 -22.34 2.25
CA GLN A 231 -9.62 -23.71 1.80
C GLN A 231 -10.99 -24.19 2.28
N GLY A 232 -11.43 -23.73 3.46
CA GLY A 232 -12.63 -24.24 4.11
C GLY A 232 -13.94 -23.59 3.66
N SER A 233 -13.94 -22.37 3.13
CA SER A 233 -15.15 -21.58 2.86
C SER A 233 -15.53 -21.48 1.37
N GLY A 234 -14.73 -21.99 0.46
CA GLY A 234 -14.92 -21.83 -0.99
C GLY A 234 -14.76 -20.37 -1.48
N ARG A 235 -14.61 -19.42 -0.56
CA ARG A 235 -14.31 -18.02 -0.83
C ARG A 235 -13.16 -17.56 0.09
N PRO A 236 -12.03 -17.13 -0.47
CA PRO A 236 -10.93 -16.63 0.37
C PRO A 236 -11.36 -15.38 1.16
N PRO A 237 -10.77 -15.17 2.36
CA PRO A 237 -10.93 -13.90 3.08
C PRO A 237 -10.64 -12.71 2.16
N GLU A 238 -11.44 -11.64 2.26
CA GLU A 238 -11.29 -10.44 1.42
C GLU A 238 -9.88 -9.83 1.56
N PHE A 239 -9.29 -9.94 2.74
CA PHE A 239 -7.90 -9.54 2.99
C PHE A 239 -6.92 -10.17 1.99
N LEU A 240 -7.12 -11.44 1.61
CA LEU A 240 -6.27 -12.10 0.61
C LEU A 240 -6.54 -11.64 -0.83
N SER A 241 -7.69 -11.02 -1.09
CA SER A 241 -7.99 -10.45 -2.41
C SER A 241 -7.27 -9.12 -2.61
N THR A 242 -7.12 -8.33 -1.55
CA THR A 242 -6.38 -7.06 -1.54
C THR A 242 -4.89 -7.24 -1.29
N HIS A 243 -4.51 -8.28 -0.53
CA HIS A 243 -3.15 -8.65 -0.15
C HIS A 243 -2.86 -10.11 -0.55
N PRO A 244 -2.52 -10.36 -1.82
CA PRO A 244 -2.34 -11.73 -2.31
C PRO A 244 -1.32 -12.53 -1.49
N SER A 245 -1.74 -13.70 -1.03
CA SER A 245 -0.86 -14.64 -0.35
C SER A 245 0.00 -15.36 -1.38
N GLU A 246 1.31 -15.20 -1.28
CA GLU A 246 2.26 -16.03 -2.04
C GLU A 246 2.66 -17.26 -1.22
N PRO A 247 2.91 -18.41 -1.86
CA PRO A 247 3.35 -19.61 -1.15
C PRO A 247 4.61 -19.40 -0.30
N THR A 248 5.45 -18.44 -0.70
CA THR A 248 6.70 -18.08 -0.04
C THR A 248 6.54 -17.12 1.14
N ARG A 249 5.35 -16.51 1.34
CA ARG A 249 5.13 -15.47 2.35
C ARG A 249 5.41 -15.96 3.78
N ILE A 250 4.92 -17.12 4.13
CA ILE A 250 5.17 -17.72 5.45
C ILE A 250 6.67 -17.98 5.66
N GLN A 251 7.34 -18.49 4.63
CA GLN A 251 8.80 -18.73 4.69
C GLN A 251 9.59 -17.42 4.84
N GLN A 252 9.19 -16.36 4.14
CA GLN A 252 9.83 -15.05 4.28
C GLN A 252 9.63 -14.47 5.68
N ILE A 253 8.44 -14.59 6.25
CA ILE A 253 8.16 -14.20 7.63
C ILE A 253 9.10 -14.94 8.60
N GLU A 254 9.25 -16.25 8.44
CA GLU A 254 10.15 -17.06 9.27
C GLU A 254 11.62 -16.59 9.17
N VAL A 255 12.06 -16.15 7.99
CA VAL A 255 13.42 -15.58 7.79
C VAL A 255 13.60 -14.27 8.56
N TRP A 256 12.57 -13.42 8.65
CA TRP A 256 12.65 -12.12 9.33
C TRP A 256 12.36 -12.19 10.83
N LEU A 257 11.79 -13.28 11.34
CA LEU A 257 11.50 -13.44 12.77
C LEU A 257 12.73 -13.19 13.68
N PRO A 258 13.94 -13.71 13.40
CA PRO A 258 15.11 -13.44 14.23
C PRO A 258 15.46 -11.95 14.34
N GLU A 259 15.28 -11.18 13.27
CA GLU A 259 15.45 -9.72 13.28
C GLU A 259 14.38 -9.05 14.12
N ALA A 260 13.10 -9.35 13.86
CA ALA A 260 11.97 -8.78 14.60
C ALA A 260 12.06 -9.06 16.10
N MET A 261 12.49 -10.26 16.50
CA MET A 261 12.67 -10.66 17.90
C MET A 261 13.72 -9.82 18.64
N GLN A 262 14.66 -9.16 17.95
CA GLN A 262 15.60 -8.25 18.59
C GLN A 262 14.90 -7.00 19.16
N TYR A 263 13.78 -6.61 18.57
CA TYR A 263 12.95 -5.48 19.00
C TYR A 263 11.87 -5.86 20.01
N TYR A 264 11.57 -7.16 20.12
CA TYR A 264 10.48 -7.63 20.97
C TYR A 264 10.82 -7.50 22.46
N ARG A 265 9.94 -6.80 23.18
CA ARG A 265 9.97 -6.72 24.64
C ARG A 265 8.53 -6.94 25.13
N PRO A 266 8.22 -8.11 25.69
CA PRO A 266 6.88 -8.41 26.20
C PRO A 266 6.50 -7.39 27.28
N ARG A 267 5.25 -7.03 27.32
CA ARG A 267 4.68 -6.10 28.31
C ARG A 267 3.78 -6.84 29.29
#